data_b0db95b31bc283220a3acb443356cd86
#
_entry.id   b0db95b31bc283220a3acb443356cd86
#
_cell.length_a   1.000
_cell.length_b   1.000
_cell.length_c   1.000
_cell.angle_alpha   90.00
_cell.angle_beta   90.00
_cell.angle_gamma   90.00
#
_symmetry.space_group_name_H-M   'P 1'
#
loop_
_entity.id
_entity.type
_entity.pdbx_description
1 polymer ?
#
loop_
_entity_poly.entity_id
_entity_poly.type
_entity_poly.pdbx_seq_one_letter_code
_entity_poly.pdbx_strand_id
1 'polypeptide(L)'
;TRETYEAVTRRAGSWRAFTRGLDLLLDAGIKVRLKAMALRSNAHELDEISSFCRERTKDFYRFDPLLHLRFDGDPVRNEEIKAERLSPEEIVAIERADRTRFEALQNECEKGELVCPELEHQSCDHLFQCGAGVESFSVGYDGTFRLCSSLWHPGTTYDLRAGTLREAWEEWVPHVRDLRGAGAGFLERCRRCALVNLCLWCPAHAALETGAMDEWTEYFCDVAHARAAALLPDDMTP
;
A
#
# COMPACT_ATOMS: atom_id res chain seq x y z
N THR A 1 -8.74 -1.11 -21.74
CA THR A 1 -9.45 -1.96 -22.71
C THR A 1 -9.72 -3.37 -22.18
N ARG A 2 -10.55 -4.13 -22.87
CA ARG A 2 -10.79 -5.55 -22.58
C ARG A 2 -9.48 -6.34 -22.70
N GLU A 3 -8.75 -6.08 -23.75
CA GLU A 3 -7.50 -6.78 -24.08
C GLU A 3 -6.48 -6.60 -22.95
N THR A 4 -6.28 -5.38 -22.49
CA THR A 4 -5.35 -5.08 -21.37
C THR A 4 -5.86 -5.71 -20.07
N TYR A 5 -7.15 -5.63 -19.78
CA TYR A 5 -7.74 -6.24 -18.58
C TYR A 5 -7.55 -7.77 -18.56
N GLU A 6 -7.83 -8.45 -19.69
CA GLU A 6 -7.67 -9.91 -19.81
C GLU A 6 -6.19 -10.33 -19.83
N ALA A 7 -5.30 -9.49 -20.35
CA ALA A 7 -3.85 -9.73 -20.27
C ALA A 7 -3.34 -9.64 -18.82
N VAL A 8 -3.71 -8.59 -18.08
CA VAL A 8 -3.35 -8.40 -16.68
C VAL A 8 -3.90 -9.51 -15.79
N THR A 9 -5.16 -9.87 -15.97
CA THR A 9 -5.80 -10.94 -15.17
C THR A 9 -5.40 -12.34 -15.63
N ARG A 10 -4.74 -12.46 -16.79
CA ARG A 10 -4.35 -13.73 -17.44
C ARG A 10 -5.51 -14.70 -17.63
N ARG A 11 -6.71 -14.17 -17.84
CA ARG A 11 -7.94 -14.97 -17.98
C ARG A 11 -8.84 -14.43 -19.06
N ALA A 12 -8.97 -15.16 -20.16
CA ALA A 12 -9.92 -14.85 -21.22
C ALA A 12 -11.35 -14.81 -20.67
N GLY A 13 -12.14 -13.82 -21.09
CA GLY A 13 -13.51 -13.61 -20.64
C GLY A 13 -13.66 -12.96 -19.26
N SER A 14 -12.56 -12.63 -18.57
CA SER A 14 -12.59 -11.99 -17.25
C SER A 14 -13.19 -10.59 -17.32
N TRP A 15 -12.97 -9.85 -18.39
CA TRP A 15 -13.59 -8.53 -18.59
C TRP A 15 -15.12 -8.63 -18.59
N ARG A 16 -15.68 -9.56 -19.35
CA ARG A 16 -17.13 -9.78 -19.40
C ARG A 16 -17.69 -10.22 -18.05
N ALA A 17 -16.96 -11.07 -17.32
CA ALA A 17 -17.37 -11.50 -15.98
C ALA A 17 -17.36 -10.33 -14.98
N PHE A 18 -16.34 -9.49 -15.03
CA PHE A 18 -16.20 -8.30 -14.20
C PHE A 18 -17.32 -7.29 -14.47
N THR A 19 -17.53 -6.90 -15.74
CA THR A 19 -18.56 -5.90 -16.10
C THR A 19 -19.94 -6.39 -15.74
N ARG A 20 -20.29 -7.66 -16.03
CA ARG A 20 -21.56 -8.25 -15.61
C ARG A 20 -21.73 -8.23 -14.08
N GLY A 21 -20.70 -8.56 -13.32
CA GLY A 21 -20.76 -8.53 -11.85
C GLY A 21 -20.97 -7.12 -11.33
N LEU A 22 -20.27 -6.15 -11.91
CA LEU A 22 -20.41 -4.74 -11.56
C LEU A 22 -21.85 -4.25 -11.86
N ASP A 23 -22.38 -4.53 -13.05
CA ASP A 23 -23.72 -4.13 -13.44
C ASP A 23 -24.79 -4.71 -12.48
N LEU A 24 -24.67 -6.00 -12.12
CA LEU A 24 -25.58 -6.63 -11.14
C LEU A 24 -25.55 -5.96 -9.77
N LEU A 25 -24.37 -5.52 -9.28
CA LEU A 25 -24.26 -4.81 -8.02
C LEU A 25 -24.90 -3.42 -8.10
N LEU A 26 -24.67 -2.69 -9.20
CA LEU A 26 -25.23 -1.36 -9.41
C LEU A 26 -26.76 -1.42 -9.58
N ASP A 27 -27.28 -2.38 -10.36
CA ASP A 27 -28.72 -2.60 -10.54
C ASP A 27 -29.43 -2.95 -9.22
N ALA A 28 -28.72 -3.65 -8.32
CA ALA A 28 -29.20 -3.95 -6.98
C ALA A 28 -29.11 -2.76 -6.00
N GLY A 29 -28.65 -1.59 -6.47
CA GLY A 29 -28.49 -0.39 -5.63
C GLY A 29 -27.35 -0.47 -4.61
N ILE A 30 -26.42 -1.42 -4.79
CA ILE A 30 -25.29 -1.59 -3.89
C ILE A 30 -24.26 -0.48 -4.16
N LYS A 31 -23.83 0.19 -3.11
CA LYS A 31 -22.75 1.18 -3.17
C LYS A 31 -21.41 0.50 -3.49
N VAL A 32 -20.88 0.78 -4.68
CA VAL A 32 -19.62 0.20 -5.16
C VAL A 32 -18.54 1.27 -5.21
N ARG A 33 -17.38 0.97 -4.65
CA ARG A 33 -16.15 1.75 -4.82
C ARG A 33 -15.23 1.03 -5.81
N LEU A 34 -14.75 1.77 -6.80
CA LEU A 34 -13.86 1.22 -7.81
C LEU A 34 -12.42 1.66 -7.53
N LYS A 35 -11.49 0.74 -7.73
CA LYS A 35 -10.06 0.95 -7.57
C LYS A 35 -9.32 0.29 -8.73
N ALA A 36 -8.30 0.94 -9.26
CA ALA A 36 -7.37 0.34 -10.19
C ALA A 36 -5.96 0.30 -9.60
N MET A 37 -5.16 -0.66 -10.04
CA MET A 37 -3.71 -0.62 -9.87
C MET A 37 -3.11 0.05 -11.11
N ALA A 38 -2.21 1.01 -10.92
CA ALA A 38 -1.42 1.54 -12.01
C ALA A 38 -0.22 0.63 -12.24
N LEU A 39 -0.20 -0.04 -13.38
CA LEU A 39 0.79 -1.03 -13.79
C LEU A 39 1.50 -0.54 -15.04
N ARG A 40 2.72 -0.99 -15.28
CA ARG A 40 3.42 -0.73 -16.55
C ARG A 40 2.58 -1.15 -17.76
N SER A 41 1.90 -2.29 -17.66
CA SER A 41 1.05 -2.83 -18.73
C SER A 41 -0.23 -2.05 -18.99
N ASN A 42 -0.72 -1.21 -18.05
CA ASN A 42 -1.96 -0.44 -18.20
C ASN A 42 -1.82 1.07 -17.99
N ALA A 43 -0.62 1.58 -17.73
CA ALA A 43 -0.39 2.99 -17.45
C ALA A 43 -0.89 3.91 -18.58
N HIS A 44 -0.82 3.46 -19.82
CA HIS A 44 -1.28 4.19 -21.00
C HIS A 44 -2.82 4.26 -21.14
N GLU A 45 -3.57 3.49 -20.35
CA GLU A 45 -5.04 3.45 -20.33
C GLU A 45 -5.64 4.03 -19.04
N LEU A 46 -4.87 4.69 -18.19
CA LEU A 46 -5.38 5.14 -16.87
C LEU A 46 -6.48 6.18 -16.99
N ASP A 47 -6.47 7.04 -18.01
CA ASP A 47 -7.52 8.02 -18.27
C ASP A 47 -8.83 7.33 -18.65
N GLU A 48 -8.77 6.32 -19.51
CA GLU A 48 -9.93 5.51 -19.90
C GLU A 48 -10.45 4.69 -18.72
N ILE A 49 -9.57 4.12 -17.90
CA ILE A 49 -9.94 3.41 -16.68
C ILE A 49 -10.63 4.35 -15.70
N SER A 50 -10.10 5.55 -15.52
CA SER A 50 -10.69 6.60 -14.67
C SER A 50 -12.08 6.99 -15.16
N SER A 51 -12.23 7.25 -16.45
CA SER A 51 -13.52 7.59 -17.08
C SER A 51 -14.52 6.47 -16.91
N PHE A 52 -14.13 5.22 -17.22
CA PHE A 52 -14.97 4.04 -17.00
C PHE A 52 -15.48 3.93 -15.56
N CYS A 53 -14.62 4.18 -14.58
CA CYS A 53 -14.99 4.09 -13.16
C CYS A 53 -15.94 5.21 -12.74
N ARG A 54 -15.64 6.46 -13.14
CA ARG A 54 -16.45 7.64 -12.79
C ARG A 54 -17.83 7.66 -13.46
N GLU A 55 -17.98 7.08 -14.63
CA GLU A 55 -19.27 6.91 -15.30
C GLU A 55 -20.19 5.92 -14.60
N ARG A 56 -19.62 4.90 -13.92
CA ARG A 56 -20.39 3.81 -13.31
C ARG A 56 -20.68 4.00 -11.83
N THR A 57 -19.88 4.77 -11.13
CA THR A 57 -20.11 5.03 -9.69
C THR A 57 -19.94 6.50 -9.37
N LYS A 58 -20.84 7.02 -8.52
CA LYS A 58 -20.71 8.37 -7.94
C LYS A 58 -19.79 8.38 -6.71
N ASP A 59 -19.33 7.21 -6.29
CA ASP A 59 -18.45 7.07 -5.16
C ASP A 59 -16.99 7.30 -5.57
N PHE A 60 -16.14 7.38 -4.57
CA PHE A 60 -14.73 7.65 -4.74
C PHE A 60 -14.05 6.59 -5.63
N TYR A 61 -13.37 7.04 -6.70
CA TYR A 61 -12.44 6.26 -7.49
C TYR A 61 -11.02 6.62 -7.12
N ARG A 62 -10.15 5.62 -7.03
CA ARG A 62 -8.71 5.84 -6.90
C ARG A 62 -7.92 4.82 -7.70
N PHE A 63 -6.72 5.20 -8.09
CA PHE A 63 -5.69 4.26 -8.49
C PHE A 63 -4.57 4.19 -7.44
N ASP A 64 -3.96 3.01 -7.30
CA ASP A 64 -2.78 2.81 -6.48
C ASP A 64 -1.59 2.50 -7.37
N PRO A 65 -0.54 3.33 -7.36
CA PRO A 65 0.64 3.11 -8.19
C PRO A 65 1.71 2.24 -7.51
N LEU A 66 1.60 2.02 -6.20
CA LEU A 66 2.57 1.22 -5.45
C LEU A 66 2.20 -0.25 -5.44
N LEU A 67 3.06 -1.08 -6.03
CA LEU A 67 2.89 -2.53 -6.04
C LEU A 67 3.74 -3.17 -4.96
N HIS A 68 3.08 -3.88 -4.04
CA HIS A 68 3.72 -4.69 -3.02
C HIS A 68 3.94 -6.12 -3.50
N LEU A 69 5.01 -6.74 -3.02
CA LEU A 69 5.29 -8.14 -3.29
C LEU A 69 4.26 -9.04 -2.59
N ARG A 70 4.16 -10.26 -3.05
CA ARG A 70 3.27 -11.26 -2.49
C ARG A 70 3.81 -11.78 -1.16
N PHE A 71 2.92 -11.89 -0.20
CA PHE A 71 3.23 -12.39 1.14
C PHE A 71 3.56 -13.88 1.22
N ASP A 72 3.23 -14.69 0.19
CA ASP A 72 3.64 -16.09 0.10
C ASP A 72 5.09 -16.26 -0.39
N GLY A 73 5.76 -15.16 -0.75
CA GLY A 73 7.17 -15.15 -1.12
C GLY A 73 7.48 -15.83 -2.47
N ASP A 74 6.47 -16.13 -3.31
CA ASP A 74 6.70 -16.74 -4.63
C ASP A 74 7.67 -15.90 -5.47
N PRO A 75 8.91 -16.38 -5.73
CA PRO A 75 9.94 -15.56 -6.37
C PRO A 75 9.60 -15.25 -7.83
N VAL A 76 8.96 -16.16 -8.56
CA VAL A 76 8.58 -15.95 -9.97
C VAL A 76 7.52 -14.85 -10.05
N ARG A 77 6.50 -14.92 -9.20
CA ARG A 77 5.45 -13.91 -9.16
C ARG A 77 5.95 -12.56 -8.66
N ASN A 78 6.87 -12.55 -7.73
CA ASN A 78 7.45 -11.31 -7.23
C ASN A 78 8.30 -10.60 -8.28
N GLU A 79 9.05 -11.32 -9.13
CA GLU A 79 9.75 -10.71 -10.28
C GLU A 79 8.76 -10.17 -11.32
N GLU A 80 7.65 -10.84 -11.58
CA GLU A 80 6.59 -10.33 -12.44
C GLU A 80 5.97 -9.04 -11.88
N ILE A 81 5.75 -8.97 -10.56
CA ILE A 81 5.24 -7.74 -9.89
C ILE A 81 6.25 -6.60 -10.02
N LYS A 82 7.54 -6.87 -9.80
CA LYS A 82 8.59 -5.86 -9.97
C LYS A 82 8.64 -5.32 -11.40
N ALA A 83 8.47 -6.19 -12.40
CA ALA A 83 8.42 -5.79 -13.81
C ALA A 83 7.22 -4.90 -14.16
N GLU A 84 6.13 -4.98 -13.41
CA GLU A 84 4.95 -4.13 -13.56
C GLU A 84 5.03 -2.80 -12.78
N ARG A 85 6.04 -2.60 -11.94
CA ARG A 85 6.24 -1.34 -11.22
C ARG A 85 6.56 -0.20 -12.17
N LEU A 86 5.93 0.93 -11.93
CA LEU A 86 6.26 2.19 -12.58
C LEU A 86 7.45 2.84 -11.88
N SER A 87 8.22 3.64 -12.62
CA SER A 87 9.30 4.44 -12.00
C SER A 87 8.72 5.53 -11.10
N PRO A 88 9.51 6.10 -10.18
CA PRO A 88 9.10 7.26 -9.37
C PRO A 88 8.56 8.42 -10.22
N GLU A 89 9.22 8.73 -11.33
CA GLU A 89 8.85 9.82 -12.24
C GLU A 89 7.54 9.51 -12.98
N GLU A 90 7.34 8.27 -13.42
CA GLU A 90 6.09 7.80 -14.05
C GLU A 90 4.93 7.92 -13.06
N ILE A 91 5.12 7.56 -11.79
CA ILE A 91 4.11 7.67 -10.74
C ILE A 91 3.73 9.14 -10.53
N VAL A 92 4.71 10.02 -10.37
CA VAL A 92 4.46 11.46 -10.20
C VAL A 92 3.76 12.06 -11.43
N ALA A 93 4.14 11.64 -12.64
CA ALA A 93 3.50 12.12 -13.87
C ALA A 93 2.00 11.73 -13.91
N ILE A 94 1.67 10.49 -13.55
CA ILE A 94 0.27 10.02 -13.48
C ILE A 94 -0.51 10.76 -12.39
N GLU A 95 0.09 10.96 -11.22
CA GLU A 95 -0.55 11.69 -10.12
C GLU A 95 -0.81 13.16 -10.48
N ARG A 96 0.11 13.81 -11.19
CA ARG A 96 -0.07 15.19 -11.73
C ARG A 96 -1.15 15.27 -12.80
N ALA A 97 -1.30 14.24 -13.62
CA ALA A 97 -2.34 14.19 -14.65
C ALA A 97 -3.76 14.14 -14.05
N ASP A 98 -3.96 13.48 -12.92
CA ASP A 98 -5.19 13.55 -12.13
C ASP A 98 -5.17 14.77 -11.22
N ARG A 99 -5.62 15.92 -11.75
CA ARG A 99 -5.61 17.20 -11.06
C ARG A 99 -6.27 17.16 -9.69
N THR A 100 -7.42 16.48 -9.56
CA THR A 100 -8.15 16.37 -8.28
C THR A 100 -7.32 15.64 -7.24
N ARG A 101 -6.63 14.57 -7.66
CA ARG A 101 -5.73 13.81 -6.79
C ARG A 101 -4.51 14.64 -6.40
N PHE A 102 -3.90 15.32 -7.36
CA PHE A 102 -2.69 16.08 -7.12
C PHE A 102 -2.93 17.25 -6.16
N GLU A 103 -4.02 18.00 -6.37
CA GLU A 103 -4.44 19.07 -5.45
C GLU A 103 -4.75 18.54 -4.04
N ALA A 104 -5.36 17.36 -3.92
CA ALA A 104 -5.58 16.73 -2.62
C ALA A 104 -4.25 16.37 -1.92
N LEU A 105 -3.29 15.80 -2.63
CA LEU A 105 -1.96 15.51 -2.08
C LEU A 105 -1.22 16.78 -1.64
N GLN A 106 -1.27 17.86 -2.41
CA GLN A 106 -0.69 19.14 -2.04
C GLN A 106 -1.30 19.70 -0.76
N ASN A 107 -2.64 19.71 -0.65
CA ASN A 107 -3.35 20.16 0.54
C ASN A 107 -2.99 19.35 1.80
N GLU A 108 -2.78 18.04 1.66
CA GLU A 108 -2.37 17.18 2.78
C GLU A 108 -0.90 17.44 3.18
N CYS A 109 -0.02 17.73 2.22
CA CYS A 109 1.34 18.19 2.51
C CYS A 109 1.34 19.52 3.27
N GLU A 110 0.56 20.50 2.82
CA GLU A 110 0.44 21.82 3.47
C GLU A 110 -0.09 21.75 4.90
N LYS A 111 -0.95 20.76 5.20
CA LYS A 111 -1.43 20.48 6.55
C LYS A 111 -0.43 19.75 7.45
N GLY A 112 0.70 19.30 6.90
CA GLY A 112 1.68 18.48 7.60
C GLY A 112 1.24 17.01 7.82
N GLU A 113 0.21 16.55 7.12
CA GLU A 113 -0.27 15.17 7.27
C GLU A 113 0.62 14.16 6.53
N LEU A 114 1.17 14.55 5.35
CA LEU A 114 2.04 13.69 4.54
C LEU A 114 3.53 13.93 4.76
N VAL A 115 3.91 15.14 5.15
CA VAL A 115 5.30 15.48 5.48
C VAL A 115 5.37 15.96 6.91
N CYS A 116 6.11 15.26 7.74
CA CYS A 116 6.16 15.46 9.19
C CYS A 116 7.60 15.75 9.65
N PRO A 117 8.10 17.00 9.54
CA PRO A 117 9.46 17.36 9.95
C PRO A 117 9.73 17.05 11.44
N GLU A 118 8.72 17.07 12.27
CA GLU A 118 8.82 16.76 13.72
C GLU A 118 9.28 15.32 14.00
N LEU A 119 9.11 14.39 13.04
CA LEU A 119 9.56 13.01 13.17
C LEU A 119 11.10 12.89 13.23
N GLU A 120 11.84 13.84 12.71
CA GLU A 120 13.31 13.87 12.78
C GLU A 120 13.82 13.78 14.22
N HIS A 121 13.01 14.20 15.19
CA HIS A 121 13.34 14.21 16.62
C HIS A 121 12.81 12.99 17.39
N GLN A 122 12.08 12.07 16.75
CA GLN A 122 11.55 10.89 17.44
C GLN A 122 12.66 9.88 17.72
N SER A 123 12.72 9.43 18.97
CA SER A 123 13.66 8.39 19.42
C SER A 123 13.02 6.99 19.49
N CYS A 124 11.75 6.86 19.11
CA CYS A 124 11.01 5.60 19.17
C CYS A 124 11.56 4.58 18.18
N ASP A 125 11.91 3.40 18.65
CA ASP A 125 12.43 2.28 17.86
C ASP A 125 11.41 1.16 17.60
N HIS A 126 10.14 1.34 18.01
CA HIS A 126 9.08 0.39 17.72
C HIS A 126 8.81 0.31 16.22
N LEU A 127 8.65 -0.93 15.72
CA LEU A 127 8.37 -1.17 14.30
C LEU A 127 6.94 -0.81 13.91
N PHE A 128 5.99 -0.97 14.83
CA PHE A 128 4.56 -0.79 14.56
C PHE A 128 4.02 0.51 15.17
N GLN A 129 4.06 1.58 14.40
CA GLN A 129 3.49 2.89 14.78
C GLN A 129 2.11 3.14 14.17
N CYS A 130 1.63 2.23 13.32
CA CYS A 130 0.31 2.29 12.68
C CYS A 130 -0.81 1.71 13.56
N GLY A 131 -2.07 1.81 13.11
CA GLY A 131 -3.24 1.26 13.80
C GLY A 131 -3.40 -0.27 13.78
N ALA A 132 -2.49 -1.02 13.14
CA ALA A 132 -2.54 -2.48 13.10
C ALA A 132 -2.43 -3.08 14.51
N GLY A 133 -3.38 -3.94 14.88
CA GLY A 133 -3.49 -4.49 16.23
C GLY A 133 -3.95 -3.50 17.31
N VAL A 134 -4.46 -2.32 16.94
CA VAL A 134 -5.11 -1.36 17.86
C VAL A 134 -6.63 -1.41 17.69
N GLU A 135 -7.09 -1.26 16.46
CA GLU A 135 -8.52 -1.20 16.13
C GLU A 135 -8.97 -2.38 15.27
N SER A 136 -8.03 -3.11 14.70
CA SER A 136 -8.32 -4.18 13.75
C SER A 136 -7.28 -5.29 13.78
N PHE A 137 -7.70 -6.43 13.31
CA PHE A 137 -6.86 -7.61 13.06
C PHE A 137 -7.34 -8.34 11.79
N SER A 138 -6.58 -9.33 11.36
CA SER A 138 -6.97 -10.22 10.26
C SER A 138 -6.84 -11.67 10.66
N VAL A 139 -7.79 -12.50 10.26
CA VAL A 139 -7.75 -13.96 10.42
C VAL A 139 -7.85 -14.60 9.05
N GLY A 140 -6.89 -15.47 8.73
CA GLY A 140 -6.94 -16.30 7.54
C GLY A 140 -7.94 -17.44 7.65
N TYR A 141 -8.31 -18.02 6.52
CA TYR A 141 -9.18 -19.20 6.46
C TYR A 141 -8.56 -20.43 7.14
N ASP A 142 -7.26 -20.42 7.34
CA ASP A 142 -6.44 -21.43 7.99
C ASP A 142 -6.35 -21.25 9.53
N GLY A 143 -7.02 -20.23 10.07
CA GLY A 143 -6.96 -19.90 11.49
C GLY A 143 -5.74 -19.05 11.88
N THR A 144 -4.93 -18.56 10.93
CA THR A 144 -3.79 -17.71 11.22
C THR A 144 -4.25 -16.29 11.54
N PHE A 145 -4.01 -15.84 12.77
CA PHE A 145 -4.26 -14.48 13.24
C PHE A 145 -3.04 -13.59 12.98
N ARG A 146 -3.29 -12.33 12.59
CA ARG A 146 -2.28 -11.30 12.28
C ARG A 146 -2.79 -9.92 12.68
N LEU A 147 -1.87 -9.00 12.96
CA LEU A 147 -2.23 -7.60 13.26
C LEU A 147 -2.93 -6.92 12.06
N CYS A 148 -2.53 -7.25 10.84
CA CYS A 148 -3.18 -6.77 9.61
C CYS A 148 -3.01 -7.78 8.47
N SER A 149 -3.74 -7.57 7.37
CA SER A 149 -3.73 -8.46 6.21
C SER A 149 -2.38 -8.52 5.47
N SER A 150 -1.51 -7.52 5.64
CA SER A 150 -0.20 -7.46 4.98
C SER A 150 0.92 -8.12 5.80
N LEU A 151 0.72 -8.38 7.09
CA LEU A 151 1.77 -8.88 7.98
C LEU A 151 1.78 -10.40 8.01
N TRP A 152 2.66 -11.01 7.22
CA TRP A 152 2.80 -12.47 7.07
C TRP A 152 4.14 -13.01 7.60
N HIS A 153 4.93 -12.17 8.24
CA HIS A 153 6.20 -12.61 8.82
C HIS A 153 5.95 -13.67 9.91
N PRO A 154 6.63 -14.83 9.90
CA PRO A 154 6.34 -15.96 10.80
C PRO A 154 6.36 -15.58 12.27
N GLY A 155 7.27 -14.70 12.70
CA GLY A 155 7.37 -14.23 14.10
C GLY A 155 6.23 -13.30 14.54
N THR A 156 5.26 -12.98 13.67
CA THR A 156 4.16 -12.05 13.96
C THR A 156 2.76 -12.65 13.76
N THR A 157 2.70 -13.97 13.58
CA THR A 157 1.44 -14.70 13.39
C THR A 157 1.10 -15.55 14.61
N TYR A 158 -0.20 -15.73 14.88
CA TYR A 158 -0.70 -16.58 15.95
C TYR A 158 -1.69 -17.63 15.40
N ASP A 159 -1.58 -18.89 15.84
CA ASP A 159 -2.47 -19.98 15.39
C ASP A 159 -3.67 -20.10 16.32
N LEU A 160 -4.85 -19.67 15.86
CA LEU A 160 -6.10 -19.78 16.62
C LEU A 160 -6.59 -21.23 16.80
N ARG A 161 -5.97 -22.21 16.14
CA ARG A 161 -6.27 -23.63 16.37
C ARG A 161 -5.55 -24.16 17.60
N ALA A 162 -4.47 -23.48 18.04
CA ALA A 162 -3.69 -23.82 19.22
C ALA A 162 -4.03 -22.95 20.44
N GLY A 163 -4.80 -21.86 20.25
CA GLY A 163 -5.19 -20.95 21.31
C GLY A 163 -6.47 -20.19 20.98
N THR A 164 -6.76 -19.15 21.73
CA THR A 164 -8.00 -18.39 21.63
C THR A 164 -7.80 -16.99 21.01
N LEU A 165 -8.86 -16.41 20.46
CA LEU A 165 -8.85 -15.04 19.99
C LEU A 165 -8.54 -14.05 21.14
N ARG A 166 -8.96 -14.33 22.37
CA ARG A 166 -8.67 -13.51 23.54
C ARG A 166 -7.17 -13.49 23.84
N GLU A 167 -6.50 -14.64 23.88
CA GLU A 167 -5.05 -14.72 24.07
C GLU A 167 -4.30 -14.02 22.93
N ALA A 168 -4.74 -14.22 21.67
CA ALA A 168 -4.17 -13.52 20.52
C ALA A 168 -4.26 -12.01 20.67
N TRP A 169 -5.40 -11.48 21.14
CA TRP A 169 -5.62 -10.04 21.28
C TRP A 169 -4.98 -9.45 22.52
N GLU A 170 -5.11 -10.11 23.67
CA GLU A 170 -4.67 -9.55 24.98
C GLU A 170 -3.19 -9.79 25.27
N GLU A 171 -2.57 -10.81 24.67
CA GLU A 171 -1.17 -11.19 24.95
C GLU A 171 -0.27 -11.10 23.70
N TRP A 172 -0.68 -11.73 22.59
CA TRP A 172 0.15 -11.77 21.38
C TRP A 172 0.24 -10.42 20.66
N VAL A 173 -0.84 -9.69 20.53
CA VAL A 173 -0.86 -8.36 19.90
C VAL A 173 0.09 -7.40 20.61
N PRO A 174 0.05 -7.22 21.94
CA PRO A 174 1.01 -6.38 22.65
C PRO A 174 2.46 -6.82 22.42
N HIS A 175 2.72 -8.12 22.43
CA HIS A 175 4.05 -8.66 22.15
C HIS A 175 4.58 -8.26 20.78
N VAL A 176 3.77 -8.44 19.72
CA VAL A 176 4.16 -8.05 18.36
C VAL A 176 4.31 -6.53 18.23
N ARG A 177 3.44 -5.75 18.84
CA ARG A 177 3.51 -4.29 18.79
C ARG A 177 4.72 -3.73 19.54
N ASP A 178 5.25 -4.42 20.54
CA ASP A 178 6.48 -4.01 21.25
C ASP A 178 7.78 -4.40 20.51
N LEU A 179 7.70 -5.04 19.35
CA LEU A 179 8.88 -5.34 18.54
C LEU A 179 9.62 -4.05 18.14
N ARG A 180 10.93 -4.08 18.34
CA ARG A 180 11.82 -2.96 18.08
C ARG A 180 12.74 -3.25 16.92
N GLY A 181 13.02 -2.22 16.13
CA GLY A 181 13.99 -2.31 15.07
C GLY A 181 15.41 -2.23 15.63
N ALA A 182 16.28 -3.06 15.09
CA ALA A 182 17.72 -3.05 15.35
C ALA A 182 18.52 -2.77 14.07
N GLY A 183 17.88 -2.87 12.90
CA GLY A 183 18.50 -2.63 11.60
C GLY A 183 18.86 -1.15 11.39
N ALA A 184 20.09 -0.90 10.89
CA ALA A 184 20.56 0.45 10.60
C ALA A 184 19.66 1.16 9.57
N GLY A 185 19.14 0.43 8.59
CA GLY A 185 18.21 0.97 7.57
C GLY A 185 16.98 1.61 8.19
N PHE A 186 16.35 0.95 9.16
CA PHE A 186 15.23 1.53 9.89
C PHE A 186 15.66 2.66 10.84
N LEU A 187 16.65 2.38 11.70
CA LEU A 187 17.04 3.29 12.79
C LEU A 187 17.62 4.62 12.30
N GLU A 188 18.39 4.61 11.23
CA GLU A 188 19.09 5.78 10.72
C GLU A 188 18.30 6.53 9.64
N ARG A 189 17.43 5.82 8.91
CA ARG A 189 16.66 6.39 7.79
C ARG A 189 15.18 6.50 8.09
N CYS A 190 14.48 5.35 8.22
CA CYS A 190 13.02 5.32 8.17
C CYS A 190 12.34 5.90 9.41
N ARG A 191 12.81 5.59 10.61
CA ARG A 191 12.13 5.99 11.87
C ARG A 191 12.06 7.50 12.09
N ARG A 192 12.96 8.25 11.45
CA ARG A 192 13.05 9.72 11.55
C ARG A 192 12.74 10.44 10.25
N CYS A 193 12.31 9.72 9.24
CA CYS A 193 12.09 10.27 7.92
C CYS A 193 10.84 11.13 7.91
N ALA A 194 10.98 12.41 7.60
CA ALA A 194 9.86 13.34 7.44
C ALA A 194 8.88 12.91 6.32
N LEU A 195 9.35 12.09 5.35
CA LEU A 195 8.59 11.62 4.20
C LEU A 195 7.93 10.25 4.42
N VAL A 196 7.93 9.70 5.64
CA VAL A 196 7.43 8.34 5.92
C VAL A 196 5.97 8.14 5.48
N ASN A 197 5.15 9.17 5.54
CA ASN A 197 3.75 9.11 5.12
C ASN A 197 3.59 9.18 3.59
N LEU A 198 4.54 9.73 2.84
CA LEU A 198 4.59 9.65 1.38
C LEU A 198 5.11 8.30 0.89
N CYS A 199 6.05 7.70 1.63
CA CYS A 199 6.61 6.39 1.40
C CYS A 199 5.65 5.26 1.84
N LEU A 200 4.86 5.50 2.89
CA LEU A 200 4.04 4.47 3.57
C LEU A 200 4.89 3.29 4.06
N TRP A 201 6.09 3.57 4.60
CA TRP A 201 6.96 2.54 5.12
C TRP A 201 6.22 1.62 6.10
N CYS A 202 6.41 0.32 5.94
CA CYS A 202 5.71 -0.70 6.69
C CYS A 202 6.64 -1.89 6.93
N PRO A 203 6.79 -2.39 8.17
CA PRO A 203 7.64 -3.53 8.47
C PRO A 203 7.23 -4.81 7.72
N ALA A 204 5.93 -4.97 7.42
CA ALA A 204 5.45 -6.08 6.61
C ALA A 204 5.98 -6.02 5.17
N HIS A 205 5.95 -4.84 4.56
CA HIS A 205 6.45 -4.63 3.20
C HIS A 205 7.98 -4.67 3.16
N ALA A 206 8.66 -4.12 4.17
CA ALA A 206 10.10 -4.23 4.30
C ALA A 206 10.55 -5.70 4.33
N ALA A 207 9.89 -6.54 5.12
CA ALA A 207 10.18 -7.97 5.17
C ALA A 207 9.98 -8.68 3.82
N LEU A 208 8.97 -8.30 3.03
CA LEU A 208 8.73 -8.87 1.70
C LEU A 208 9.80 -8.46 0.69
N GLU A 209 10.31 -7.23 0.78
CA GLU A 209 11.30 -6.69 -0.17
C GLU A 209 12.73 -7.12 0.18
N THR A 210 13.07 -7.18 1.47
CA THR A 210 14.45 -7.33 1.95
C THR A 210 14.70 -8.59 2.77
N GLY A 211 13.64 -9.24 3.26
CA GLY A 211 13.72 -10.35 4.21
C GLY A 211 13.74 -9.91 5.69
N ALA A 212 13.83 -8.60 5.98
CA ALA A 212 13.88 -8.05 7.34
C ALA A 212 12.80 -6.98 7.55
N MET A 213 12.13 -7.01 8.70
CA MET A 213 11.07 -6.04 9.03
C MET A 213 11.59 -4.64 9.34
N ASP A 214 12.86 -4.51 9.68
CA ASP A 214 13.52 -3.29 10.13
C ASP A 214 14.54 -2.75 9.10
N GLU A 215 14.25 -2.95 7.83
CA GLU A 215 15.02 -2.42 6.73
C GLU A 215 14.26 -1.36 5.93
N TRP A 216 14.99 -0.54 5.18
CA TRP A 216 14.41 0.40 4.25
C TRP A 216 14.20 -0.24 2.88
N THR A 217 13.25 0.29 2.12
CA THR A 217 12.92 -0.23 0.79
C THR A 217 13.18 0.84 -0.24
N GLU A 218 14.20 0.64 -1.07
CA GLU A 218 14.68 1.61 -2.07
C GLU A 218 13.54 2.14 -2.95
N TYR A 219 12.80 1.26 -3.59
CA TYR A 219 11.70 1.63 -4.49
C TYR A 219 10.68 2.59 -3.84
N PHE A 220 10.22 2.31 -2.62
CA PHE A 220 9.24 3.15 -1.94
C PHE A 220 9.86 4.47 -1.45
N CYS A 221 11.13 4.44 -1.07
CA CYS A 221 11.89 5.63 -0.70
C CYS A 221 12.03 6.58 -1.89
N ASP A 222 12.44 6.06 -3.05
CA ASP A 222 12.60 6.85 -4.27
C ASP A 222 11.28 7.48 -4.72
N VAL A 223 10.16 6.73 -4.63
CA VAL A 223 8.83 7.28 -4.92
C VAL A 223 8.47 8.40 -3.94
N ALA A 224 8.78 8.25 -2.65
CA ALA A 224 8.49 9.31 -1.66
C ALA A 224 9.29 10.58 -1.94
N HIS A 225 10.57 10.45 -2.28
CA HIS A 225 11.41 11.59 -2.65
C HIS A 225 10.96 12.27 -3.94
N ALA A 226 10.59 11.50 -4.98
CA ALA A 226 10.03 12.05 -6.21
C ALA A 226 8.71 12.79 -5.98
N ARG A 227 7.83 12.25 -5.12
CA ARG A 227 6.59 12.91 -4.69
C ARG A 227 6.89 14.20 -3.93
N ALA A 228 7.81 14.18 -2.96
CA ALA A 228 8.19 15.36 -2.21
C ALA A 228 8.68 16.49 -3.13
N ALA A 229 9.60 16.18 -4.05
CA ALA A 229 10.09 17.13 -5.05
C ALA A 229 8.99 17.68 -5.98
N ALA A 230 7.87 16.96 -6.13
CA ALA A 230 6.77 17.39 -6.97
C ALA A 230 5.70 18.21 -6.24
N LEU A 231 5.53 17.96 -4.94
CA LEU A 231 4.44 18.50 -4.11
C LEU A 231 4.89 19.67 -3.24
N LEU A 232 6.16 19.69 -2.82
CA LEU A 232 6.70 20.71 -1.92
C LEU A 232 7.41 21.82 -2.69
N PRO A 233 7.44 23.05 -2.16
CA PRO A 233 8.35 24.09 -2.61
C PRO A 233 9.82 23.67 -2.49
N ASP A 234 10.70 24.20 -3.33
CA ASP A 234 12.12 23.82 -3.39
C ASP A 234 12.85 23.98 -2.05
N ASP A 235 12.44 24.94 -1.23
CA ASP A 235 12.99 25.25 0.11
C ASP A 235 12.48 24.30 1.22
N MET A 236 11.51 23.46 0.93
CA MET A 236 10.92 22.48 1.88
C MET A 236 11.21 21.02 1.51
N THR A 237 11.97 20.78 0.45
CA THR A 237 12.34 19.41 0.04
C THR A 237 13.51 18.94 0.91
N PRO A 238 13.36 17.83 1.71
CA PRO A 238 14.40 17.34 2.61
C PRO A 238 15.58 16.71 1.90
#